data_88faf3cf22547cc3380bcf53c373d695
#
_entry.id   88faf3cf22547cc3380bcf53c373d695
#
_cell.length_a   1.000
_cell.length_b   1.000
_cell.length_c   1.000
_cell.angle_alpha   90.00
_cell.angle_beta   90.00
_cell.angle_gamma   90.00
#
_symmetry.space_group_name_H-M   'P 1'
#
loop_
_entity.id
_entity.type
_entity.pdbx_description
1 polymer ?
#
loop_
_entity_poly.entity_id
_entity_poly.type
_entity_poly.pdbx_seq_one_letter_code
_entity_poly.pdbx_strand_id
1 'polypeptide(L)'
;MELDLLPLNLPSDHNRPIVMAGPCSAETEQQVVATANELARKGCHIFRAGVWKPRTKPGGFEGNGEKALPWMKRVKDETGMQITTEVATPEHVELCLEYGFDILWIGARTCANPFAMQALADSLQGVDIPILVKNPVNPDLELWIGGMERVNQAGIKRIAAIHRGFSSYEKKIYRNAPMWQIPIELRRRIPELPIICDPSHIG
;
A
#
# COMPACT_ATOMS: atom_id res chain seq x y z
N MET A 1 -2.06 -18.77 -13.63
CA MET A 1 -1.82 -17.69 -14.62
C MET A 1 -0.49 -17.06 -14.25
N GLU A 2 0.32 -16.71 -15.21
CA GLU A 2 1.62 -16.06 -14.99
C GLU A 2 1.40 -14.55 -15.00
N LEU A 3 1.90 -13.84 -13.97
CA LEU A 3 1.85 -12.38 -13.94
C LEU A 3 2.97 -11.81 -14.82
N ASP A 4 2.65 -10.84 -15.67
CA ASP A 4 3.65 -10.08 -16.45
C ASP A 4 4.22 -8.96 -15.57
N LEU A 5 5.35 -9.24 -14.90
CA LEU A 5 5.94 -8.37 -13.90
C LEU A 5 7.21 -7.68 -14.40
N LEU A 6 7.35 -6.41 -14.02
CA LEU A 6 8.56 -5.61 -14.16
C LEU A 6 9.11 -5.23 -12.77
N PRO A 7 10.42 -4.94 -12.66
CA PRO A 7 11.01 -4.42 -11.43
C PRO A 7 10.28 -3.18 -10.92
N LEU A 8 10.11 -3.05 -9.61
CA LEU A 8 9.40 -1.92 -8.98
C LEU A 8 10.13 -0.58 -9.19
N ASN A 9 11.44 -0.61 -9.43
CA ASN A 9 12.31 0.57 -9.58
C ASN A 9 12.20 1.55 -8.40
N LEU A 10 12.11 1.01 -7.19
CA LEU A 10 12.08 1.81 -5.97
C LEU A 10 13.48 2.26 -5.59
N PRO A 11 13.62 3.46 -4.99
CA PRO A 11 14.91 3.91 -4.49
C PRO A 11 15.41 2.95 -3.40
N SER A 12 16.63 2.46 -3.55
CA SER A 12 17.23 1.51 -2.60
C SER A 12 18.70 1.85 -2.35
N ASP A 13 19.09 1.74 -1.11
CA ASP A 13 20.48 1.52 -0.74
C ASP A 13 20.70 0.00 -0.80
N HIS A 14 21.47 -0.48 -1.77
CA HIS A 14 21.61 -1.91 -2.08
C HIS A 14 22.03 -2.79 -0.89
N ASN A 15 22.51 -2.20 0.19
CA ASN A 15 22.96 -2.89 1.39
C ASN A 15 21.88 -3.01 2.48
N ARG A 16 20.67 -2.48 2.27
CA ARG A 16 19.59 -2.47 3.27
C ARG A 16 18.24 -2.81 2.64
N PRO A 17 17.32 -3.39 3.42
CA PRO A 17 15.93 -3.51 2.98
C PRO A 17 15.34 -2.13 2.67
N ILE A 18 14.52 -2.05 1.61
CA ILE A 18 13.76 -0.83 1.30
C ILE A 18 12.75 -0.60 2.43
N VAL A 19 12.78 0.60 3.01
CA VAL A 19 11.89 1.00 4.10
C VAL A 19 10.91 2.05 3.60
N MET A 20 9.61 1.76 3.77
CA MET A 20 8.51 2.70 3.57
C MET A 20 7.99 3.08 4.96
N ALA A 21 8.23 4.31 5.40
CA ALA A 21 7.90 4.76 6.75
C ALA A 21 7.07 6.04 6.75
N GLY A 22 6.34 6.25 7.85
CA GLY A 22 5.50 7.42 8.07
C GLY A 22 4.31 7.12 8.97
N PRO A 23 3.49 8.11 9.30
CA PRO A 23 2.39 7.96 10.24
C PRO A 23 1.29 7.07 9.65
N CYS A 24 0.55 6.39 10.53
CA CYS A 24 -0.61 5.59 10.10
C CYS A 24 -1.66 6.45 9.39
N SER A 25 -1.86 7.67 9.87
CA SER A 25 -2.82 8.65 9.31
C SER A 25 -2.14 10.00 9.13
N ALA A 26 -2.46 10.71 8.04
CA ALA A 26 -2.14 12.12 7.87
C ALA A 26 -3.17 12.95 8.66
N GLU A 27 -2.84 13.32 9.90
CA GLU A 27 -3.79 13.99 10.82
C GLU A 27 -3.67 15.50 10.77
N THR A 28 -2.45 16.03 10.69
CA THR A 28 -2.16 17.45 10.50
C THR A 28 -0.97 17.63 9.56
N GLU A 29 -0.92 18.77 8.88
CA GLU A 29 0.21 19.12 8.03
C GLU A 29 1.54 19.12 8.82
N GLN A 30 1.52 19.72 10.02
CA GLN A 30 2.70 19.76 10.87
C GLN A 30 3.24 18.37 11.22
N GLN A 31 2.36 17.42 11.60
CA GLN A 31 2.73 16.04 11.88
C GLN A 31 3.36 15.38 10.64
N VAL A 32 2.72 15.51 9.48
CA VAL A 32 3.16 14.89 8.23
C VAL A 32 4.54 15.41 7.84
N VAL A 33 4.72 16.72 7.77
CA VAL A 33 5.98 17.36 7.33
C VAL A 33 7.10 17.12 8.35
N ALA A 34 6.84 17.25 9.65
CA ALA A 34 7.84 17.01 10.69
C ALA A 34 8.33 15.55 10.66
N THR A 35 7.40 14.59 10.57
CA THR A 35 7.75 13.16 10.47
C THR A 35 8.57 12.87 9.21
N ALA A 36 8.19 13.45 8.08
CA ALA A 36 8.89 13.26 6.82
C ALA A 36 10.33 13.78 6.88
N ASN A 37 10.54 14.99 7.42
CA ASN A 37 11.87 15.56 7.57
C ASN A 37 12.79 14.71 8.46
N GLU A 38 12.26 14.14 9.55
CA GLU A 38 13.03 13.24 10.41
C GLU A 38 13.40 11.93 9.68
N LEU A 39 12.47 11.36 8.93
CA LEU A 39 12.70 10.14 8.15
C LEU A 39 13.72 10.38 7.03
N ALA A 40 13.64 11.50 6.32
CA ALA A 40 14.59 11.87 5.29
C ALA A 40 16.03 11.98 5.84
N ARG A 41 16.22 12.64 7.01
CA ARG A 41 17.52 12.73 7.69
C ARG A 41 18.08 11.36 8.08
N LYS A 42 17.23 10.35 8.28
CA LYS A 42 17.61 8.96 8.59
C LYS A 42 17.81 8.09 7.36
N GLY A 43 17.76 8.68 6.15
CA GLY A 43 17.95 7.97 4.88
C GLY A 43 16.76 7.16 4.42
N CYS A 44 15.54 7.49 4.86
CA CYS A 44 14.33 6.92 4.28
C CYS A 44 14.04 7.60 2.94
N HIS A 45 13.71 6.80 1.93
CA HIS A 45 13.46 7.31 0.57
C HIS A 45 11.98 7.28 0.17
N ILE A 46 11.14 6.60 0.95
CA ILE A 46 9.72 6.45 0.64
C ILE A 46 8.90 6.79 1.88
N PHE A 47 8.13 7.88 1.77
CA PHE A 47 7.22 8.33 2.82
C PHE A 47 5.81 7.78 2.59
N ARG A 48 5.21 7.24 3.65
CA ARG A 48 3.85 6.76 3.60
C ARG A 48 2.97 7.45 4.64
N ALA A 49 1.73 7.82 4.26
CA ALA A 49 0.68 8.17 5.21
C ALA A 49 -0.69 7.82 4.63
N GLY A 50 -1.61 7.34 5.46
CA GLY A 50 -2.98 7.11 5.01
C GLY A 50 -3.77 8.42 5.05
N VAL A 51 -4.25 8.90 3.91
CA VAL A 51 -5.08 10.11 3.83
C VAL A 51 -6.56 9.77 3.94
N TRP A 52 -6.98 8.60 3.48
CA TRP A 52 -8.30 7.99 3.71
C TRP A 52 -8.16 6.81 4.65
N LYS A 53 -9.08 6.67 5.60
CA LYS A 53 -9.01 5.66 6.67
C LYS A 53 -10.31 4.87 6.74
N PRO A 54 -10.43 3.72 6.08
CA PRO A 54 -11.61 2.86 6.23
C PRO A 54 -11.69 2.37 7.68
N ARG A 55 -12.77 2.71 8.37
CA ARG A 55 -12.99 2.30 9.75
C ARG A 55 -14.01 1.18 9.83
N THR A 56 -13.80 0.25 10.77
CA THR A 56 -14.74 -0.85 11.02
C THR A 56 -16.02 -0.34 11.67
N LYS A 57 -15.92 0.70 12.49
CA LYS A 57 -17.06 1.32 13.16
C LYS A 57 -17.22 2.76 12.70
N PRO A 58 -18.46 3.24 12.47
CA PRO A 58 -18.69 4.65 12.14
C PRO A 58 -18.33 5.55 13.32
N GLY A 59 -18.11 6.84 13.05
CA GLY A 59 -17.80 7.86 14.07
C GLY A 59 -16.33 7.94 14.47
N GLY A 60 -15.43 7.11 13.90
CA GLY A 60 -13.98 7.28 14.06
C GLY A 60 -13.42 8.29 13.05
N PHE A 61 -12.14 8.69 13.24
CA PHE A 61 -11.43 9.52 12.28
C PHE A 61 -11.23 8.78 10.95
N GLU A 62 -11.86 9.23 9.89
CA GLU A 62 -11.86 8.59 8.57
C GLU A 62 -10.78 9.13 7.63
N GLY A 63 -9.88 9.96 8.15
CA GLY A 63 -8.82 10.65 7.41
C GLY A 63 -9.23 12.06 7.01
N ASN A 64 -8.28 12.83 6.53
CA ASN A 64 -8.52 14.18 6.00
C ASN A 64 -8.82 14.16 4.50
N GLY A 65 -8.67 13.00 3.85
CA GLY A 65 -8.95 12.86 2.43
C GLY A 65 -8.15 13.84 1.58
N GLU A 66 -8.81 14.45 0.62
CA GLU A 66 -8.22 15.40 -0.32
C GLU A 66 -7.44 16.54 0.36
N LYS A 67 -7.88 17.01 1.52
CA LYS A 67 -7.18 18.06 2.28
C LYS A 67 -5.74 17.71 2.65
N ALA A 68 -5.42 16.43 2.78
CA ALA A 68 -4.09 15.97 3.12
C ALA A 68 -3.18 15.73 1.90
N LEU A 69 -3.71 15.73 0.69
CA LEU A 69 -2.92 15.52 -0.52
C LEU A 69 -1.87 16.63 -0.75
N PRO A 70 -2.18 17.92 -0.57
CA PRO A 70 -1.18 18.98 -0.61
C PRO A 70 -0.05 18.79 0.42
N TRP A 71 -0.34 18.23 1.60
CA TRP A 71 0.67 17.98 2.62
C TRP A 71 1.66 16.87 2.16
N MET A 72 1.13 15.84 1.53
CA MET A 72 1.92 14.77 0.95
C MET A 72 2.80 15.27 -0.20
N LYS A 73 2.23 16.10 -1.10
CA LYS A 73 3.00 16.75 -2.17
C LYS A 73 4.11 17.61 -1.59
N ARG A 74 3.84 18.40 -0.55
CA ARG A 74 4.83 19.21 0.15
C ARG A 74 5.98 18.36 0.70
N VAL A 75 5.70 17.18 1.27
CA VAL A 75 6.74 16.25 1.69
C VAL A 75 7.66 15.88 0.54
N LYS A 76 7.10 15.53 -0.62
CA LYS A 76 7.89 15.21 -1.82
C LYS A 76 8.76 16.38 -2.25
N ASP A 77 8.18 17.58 -2.33
CA ASP A 77 8.86 18.80 -2.78
C ASP A 77 9.99 19.21 -1.81
N GLU A 78 9.81 19.08 -0.50
CA GLU A 78 10.80 19.48 0.51
C GLU A 78 11.88 18.44 0.78
N THR A 79 11.57 17.15 0.67
CA THR A 79 12.49 16.08 1.08
C THR A 79 13.07 15.27 -0.08
N GLY A 80 12.47 15.34 -1.26
CA GLY A 80 12.82 14.49 -2.39
C GLY A 80 12.38 13.02 -2.22
N MET A 81 11.70 12.66 -1.14
CA MET A 81 11.19 11.29 -0.95
C MET A 81 10.05 11.00 -1.93
N GLN A 82 9.95 9.76 -2.38
CA GLN A 82 8.73 9.25 -3.02
C GLN A 82 7.59 9.20 -2.00
N ILE A 83 6.38 9.50 -2.44
CA ILE A 83 5.19 9.50 -1.57
C ILE A 83 4.19 8.41 -1.97
N THR A 84 3.56 7.81 -0.97
CA THR A 84 2.57 6.76 -1.17
C THR A 84 1.42 6.85 -0.17
N THR A 85 0.22 6.45 -0.60
CA THR A 85 -0.99 6.37 0.23
C THR A 85 -1.88 5.20 -0.17
N GLU A 86 -2.89 4.90 0.68
CA GLU A 86 -3.94 3.92 0.40
C GLU A 86 -4.97 4.49 -0.56
N VAL A 87 -5.35 3.71 -1.56
CA VAL A 87 -6.48 3.99 -2.42
C VAL A 87 -7.54 2.89 -2.30
N ALA A 88 -8.80 3.24 -2.44
CA ALA A 88 -9.93 2.34 -2.32
C ALA A 88 -11.00 2.54 -3.39
N THR A 89 -10.95 3.66 -4.13
CA THR A 89 -11.90 4.01 -5.20
C THR A 89 -11.15 4.59 -6.40
N PRO A 90 -11.74 4.57 -7.59
CA PRO A 90 -11.20 5.25 -8.77
C PRO A 90 -10.87 6.73 -8.53
N GLU A 91 -11.75 7.46 -7.85
CA GLU A 91 -11.54 8.86 -7.50
C GLU A 91 -10.28 9.08 -6.66
N HIS A 92 -9.97 8.16 -5.71
CA HIS A 92 -8.72 8.22 -4.95
C HIS A 92 -7.50 8.06 -5.86
N VAL A 93 -7.58 7.23 -6.90
CA VAL A 93 -6.51 7.05 -7.87
C VAL A 93 -6.28 8.34 -8.66
N GLU A 94 -7.34 8.91 -9.23
CA GLU A 94 -7.29 10.14 -10.01
C GLU A 94 -6.65 11.28 -9.21
N LEU A 95 -7.14 11.53 -8.00
CA LEU A 95 -6.60 12.55 -7.11
C LEU A 95 -5.12 12.31 -6.77
N CYS A 96 -4.73 11.07 -6.47
CA CYS A 96 -3.32 10.77 -6.20
C CYS A 96 -2.43 11.02 -7.41
N LEU A 97 -2.88 10.71 -8.61
CA LEU A 97 -2.13 10.97 -9.85
C LEU A 97 -1.98 12.48 -10.10
N GLU A 98 -3.04 13.27 -9.89
CA GLU A 98 -2.98 14.73 -10.00
C GLU A 98 -1.96 15.35 -9.03
N TYR A 99 -1.89 14.84 -7.79
CA TYR A 99 -0.94 15.30 -6.79
C TYR A 99 0.47 14.67 -6.92
N GLY A 100 0.69 13.85 -7.95
CA GLY A 100 2.00 13.30 -8.31
C GLY A 100 2.52 12.25 -7.32
N PHE A 101 1.63 11.41 -6.79
CA PHE A 101 2.05 10.24 -6.00
C PHE A 101 2.88 9.27 -6.84
N ASP A 102 3.93 8.73 -6.26
CA ASP A 102 4.87 7.86 -6.95
C ASP A 102 4.49 6.38 -6.85
N ILE A 103 3.76 6.02 -5.81
CA ILE A 103 3.36 4.64 -5.48
C ILE A 103 1.95 4.70 -4.88
N LEU A 104 1.11 3.70 -5.18
CA LEU A 104 -0.18 3.54 -4.49
C LEU A 104 -0.26 2.17 -3.84
N TRP A 105 -0.98 2.06 -2.71
CA TRP A 105 -1.31 0.74 -2.19
C TRP A 105 -2.82 0.54 -2.03
N ILE A 106 -3.23 -0.68 -2.32
CA ILE A 106 -4.62 -1.13 -2.15
C ILE A 106 -4.75 -1.79 -0.78
N GLY A 107 -5.71 -1.32 0.00
CA GLY A 107 -5.93 -1.77 1.37
C GLY A 107 -6.50 -3.19 1.47
N ALA A 108 -6.34 -3.81 2.63
CA ALA A 108 -6.77 -5.18 2.89
C ALA A 108 -8.30 -5.39 2.77
N ARG A 109 -9.10 -4.38 3.11
CA ARG A 109 -10.57 -4.44 2.96
C ARG A 109 -11.00 -4.31 1.50
N THR A 110 -10.30 -3.48 0.75
CA THR A 110 -10.54 -3.30 -0.68
C THR A 110 -10.11 -4.56 -1.44
N CYS A 111 -8.95 -5.13 -1.13
CA CYS A 111 -8.47 -6.38 -1.71
C CYS A 111 -9.45 -7.55 -1.48
N ALA A 112 -10.19 -7.55 -0.37
CA ALA A 112 -11.19 -8.56 -0.07
C ALA A 112 -12.49 -8.44 -0.91
N ASN A 113 -12.62 -7.40 -1.74
CA ASN A 113 -13.82 -7.15 -2.54
C ASN A 113 -13.46 -7.16 -4.05
N PRO A 114 -13.83 -8.22 -4.80
CA PRO A 114 -13.52 -8.31 -6.23
C PRO A 114 -14.11 -7.18 -7.09
N PHE A 115 -15.26 -6.63 -6.73
CA PHE A 115 -15.85 -5.49 -7.46
C PHE A 115 -15.03 -4.22 -7.27
N ALA A 116 -14.60 -3.94 -6.04
CA ALA A 116 -13.73 -2.80 -5.75
C ALA A 116 -12.36 -2.95 -6.43
N MET A 117 -11.79 -4.17 -6.41
CA MET A 117 -10.55 -4.47 -7.11
C MET A 117 -10.67 -4.28 -8.63
N GLN A 118 -11.80 -4.67 -9.23
CA GLN A 118 -12.04 -4.45 -10.65
C GLN A 118 -12.15 -2.96 -10.98
N ALA A 119 -12.93 -2.21 -10.20
CA ALA A 119 -13.07 -0.75 -10.40
C ALA A 119 -11.72 -0.02 -10.30
N LEU A 120 -10.87 -0.41 -9.34
CA LEU A 120 -9.51 0.13 -9.24
C LEU A 120 -8.63 -0.28 -10.44
N ALA A 121 -8.69 -1.55 -10.85
CA ALA A 121 -7.94 -2.02 -12.00
C ALA A 121 -8.32 -1.23 -13.27
N ASP A 122 -9.61 -0.99 -13.48
CA ASP A 122 -10.10 -0.21 -14.62
C ASP A 122 -9.59 1.25 -14.59
N SER A 123 -9.53 1.87 -13.41
CA SER A 123 -9.01 3.24 -13.25
C SER A 123 -7.49 3.36 -13.40
N LEU A 124 -6.78 2.26 -13.29
CA LEU A 124 -5.32 2.19 -13.42
C LEU A 124 -4.85 1.94 -14.87
N GLN A 125 -5.75 1.76 -15.84
CA GLN A 125 -5.36 1.54 -17.23
C GLN A 125 -4.54 2.71 -17.77
N GLY A 126 -3.36 2.39 -18.34
CA GLY A 126 -2.43 3.39 -18.86
C GLY A 126 -1.56 4.09 -17.81
N VAL A 127 -1.70 3.75 -16.54
CA VAL A 127 -0.87 4.27 -15.45
C VAL A 127 0.41 3.45 -15.32
N ASP A 128 1.56 4.11 -15.15
CA ASP A 128 2.87 3.45 -15.01
C ASP A 128 3.55 3.80 -13.67
N ILE A 129 2.90 3.47 -12.56
CA ILE A 129 3.47 3.57 -11.22
C ILE A 129 3.36 2.23 -10.48
N PRO A 130 4.21 1.94 -9.48
CA PRO A 130 4.07 0.75 -8.66
C PRO A 130 2.75 0.71 -7.89
N ILE A 131 2.08 -0.44 -7.95
CA ILE A 131 0.86 -0.72 -7.18
C ILE A 131 1.15 -1.84 -6.18
N LEU A 132 0.97 -1.53 -4.90
CA LEU A 132 1.20 -2.46 -3.81
C LEU A 132 -0.13 -3.00 -3.32
N VAL A 133 -0.30 -4.32 -3.24
CA VAL A 133 -1.57 -4.95 -2.89
C VAL A 133 -1.45 -5.64 -1.53
N LYS A 134 -2.15 -5.12 -0.50
CA LYS A 134 -2.22 -5.79 0.81
C LYS A 134 -3.00 -7.09 0.70
N ASN A 135 -2.56 -8.10 1.47
CA ASN A 135 -3.37 -9.30 1.62
C ASN A 135 -4.78 -8.97 2.14
N PRO A 136 -5.82 -9.72 1.73
CA PRO A 136 -7.17 -9.55 2.25
C PRO A 136 -7.20 -9.75 3.77
N VAL A 137 -8.22 -9.21 4.42
CA VAL A 137 -8.39 -9.34 5.88
C VAL A 137 -8.46 -10.80 6.29
N ASN A 138 -9.22 -11.61 5.57
CA ASN A 138 -9.33 -13.06 5.79
C ASN A 138 -8.13 -13.80 5.16
N PRO A 139 -7.75 -14.96 5.72
CA PRO A 139 -6.64 -15.77 5.20
C PRO A 139 -7.03 -16.53 3.91
N ASP A 140 -7.10 -15.80 2.82
CA ASP A 140 -7.50 -16.30 1.49
C ASP A 140 -6.42 -15.94 0.46
N LEU A 141 -5.60 -16.92 0.09
CA LEU A 141 -4.52 -16.73 -0.86
C LEU A 141 -5.04 -16.52 -2.30
N GLU A 142 -6.10 -17.23 -2.69
CA GLU A 142 -6.64 -17.13 -4.04
C GLU A 142 -7.26 -15.73 -4.28
N LEU A 143 -7.92 -15.19 -3.26
CA LEU A 143 -8.46 -13.83 -3.31
C LEU A 143 -7.34 -12.78 -3.43
N TRP A 144 -6.20 -13.00 -2.74
CA TRP A 144 -5.04 -12.10 -2.84
C TRP A 144 -4.39 -12.15 -4.22
N ILE A 145 -4.16 -13.34 -4.75
CA ILE A 145 -3.63 -13.55 -6.10
C ILE A 145 -4.59 -12.95 -7.13
N GLY A 146 -5.87 -13.27 -7.06
CA GLY A 146 -6.88 -12.76 -7.99
C GLY A 146 -6.99 -11.23 -7.99
N GLY A 147 -6.77 -10.58 -6.84
CA GLY A 147 -6.69 -9.12 -6.75
C GLY A 147 -5.50 -8.55 -7.53
N MET A 148 -4.32 -9.18 -7.41
CA MET A 148 -3.12 -8.78 -8.17
C MET A 148 -3.24 -9.09 -9.66
N GLU A 149 -3.86 -10.21 -10.02
CA GLU A 149 -4.13 -10.57 -11.42
C GLU A 149 -5.01 -9.52 -12.12
N ARG A 150 -6.07 -9.01 -11.46
CA ARG A 150 -6.92 -7.94 -12.03
C ARG A 150 -6.11 -6.68 -12.33
N VAL A 151 -5.26 -6.26 -11.38
CA VAL A 151 -4.38 -5.10 -11.56
C VAL A 151 -3.39 -5.34 -12.70
N ASN A 152 -2.82 -6.54 -12.80
CA ASN A 152 -1.89 -6.90 -13.86
C ASN A 152 -2.56 -6.96 -15.24
N GLN A 153 -3.76 -7.51 -15.34
CA GLN A 153 -4.55 -7.54 -16.56
C GLN A 153 -4.95 -6.15 -17.08
N ALA A 154 -5.08 -5.18 -16.17
CA ALA A 154 -5.29 -3.77 -16.53
C ALA A 154 -4.03 -3.08 -17.09
N GLY A 155 -2.89 -3.78 -17.15
CA GLY A 155 -1.64 -3.29 -17.71
C GLY A 155 -0.58 -2.88 -16.69
N ILE A 156 -0.89 -2.94 -15.39
CA ILE A 156 0.09 -2.63 -14.35
C ILE A 156 1.07 -3.81 -14.23
N LYS A 157 2.34 -3.54 -14.48
CA LYS A 157 3.41 -4.55 -14.41
C LYS A 157 4.29 -4.42 -13.14
N ARG A 158 4.30 -3.24 -12.49
CA ARG A 158 5.04 -3.00 -11.25
C ARG A 158 4.15 -3.24 -10.06
N ILE A 159 4.05 -4.51 -9.66
CA ILE A 159 3.18 -4.96 -8.56
C ILE A 159 4.05 -5.56 -7.44
N ALA A 160 3.68 -5.30 -6.19
CA ALA A 160 4.18 -6.03 -5.03
C ALA A 160 3.04 -6.42 -4.10
N ALA A 161 3.22 -7.52 -3.40
CA ALA A 161 2.34 -7.97 -2.34
C ALA A 161 2.76 -7.34 -1.00
N ILE A 162 1.80 -6.83 -0.20
CA ILE A 162 2.05 -6.40 1.17
C ILE A 162 1.44 -7.41 2.14
N HIS A 163 2.30 -8.08 2.91
CA HIS A 163 1.88 -8.96 3.98
C HIS A 163 1.72 -8.18 5.29
N ARG A 164 0.49 -8.07 5.79
CA ARG A 164 0.11 -7.34 7.00
C ARG A 164 -0.53 -8.23 8.09
N GLY A 165 -0.47 -9.56 7.93
CA GLY A 165 -1.19 -10.52 8.75
C GLY A 165 -2.66 -10.62 8.39
N PHE A 166 -3.35 -11.59 9.00
CA PHE A 166 -4.74 -11.93 8.73
C PHE A 166 -5.58 -11.85 10.00
N SER A 167 -6.87 -11.61 9.83
CA SER A 167 -7.80 -11.67 10.97
C SER A 167 -7.89 -13.10 11.50
N SER A 168 -7.91 -13.24 12.82
CA SER A 168 -8.25 -14.47 13.50
C SER A 168 -9.25 -14.16 14.61
N TYR A 169 -10.11 -15.12 14.94
CA TYR A 169 -11.06 -14.97 16.04
C TYR A 169 -10.32 -14.87 17.38
N GLU A 170 -9.28 -15.67 17.59
CA GLU A 170 -8.44 -15.62 18.77
C GLU A 170 -7.30 -14.59 18.62
N LYS A 171 -7.43 -13.47 19.34
CA LYS A 171 -6.39 -12.45 19.41
C LYS A 171 -5.57 -12.65 20.70
N LYS A 172 -4.52 -13.48 20.63
CA LYS A 172 -3.67 -13.74 21.82
C LYS A 172 -2.40 -12.90 21.86
N ILE A 173 -1.64 -12.88 20.77
CA ILE A 173 -0.33 -12.22 20.72
C ILE A 173 -0.34 -11.15 19.62
N TYR A 174 -0.89 -11.45 18.46
CA TYR A 174 -0.87 -10.58 17.31
C TYR A 174 -2.20 -9.85 17.14
N ARG A 175 -2.13 -8.59 16.71
CA ARG A 175 -3.30 -7.86 16.23
C ARG A 175 -3.90 -8.53 14.99
N ASN A 176 -3.02 -8.97 14.08
CA ASN A 176 -3.38 -9.78 12.92
C ASN A 176 -2.35 -10.90 12.79
N ALA A 177 -2.81 -12.15 12.92
CA ALA A 177 -1.92 -13.30 12.88
C ALA A 177 -1.11 -13.35 11.58
N PRO A 178 0.21 -13.52 11.62
CA PRO A 178 1.03 -13.47 10.41
C PRO A 178 0.78 -14.63 9.46
N MET A 179 0.40 -15.82 9.95
CA MET A 179 0.12 -17.01 9.12
C MET A 179 1.12 -17.16 7.98
N TRP A 180 2.41 -17.23 8.32
CA TRP A 180 3.54 -17.20 7.38
C TRP A 180 3.45 -18.20 6.24
N GLN A 181 2.74 -19.32 6.43
CA GLN A 181 2.49 -20.32 5.39
C GLN A 181 1.83 -19.70 4.13
N ILE A 182 1.01 -18.65 4.29
CA ILE A 182 0.32 -18.00 3.16
C ILE A 182 1.29 -17.17 2.29
N PRO A 183 2.07 -16.21 2.83
CA PRO A 183 3.04 -15.49 2.00
C PRO A 183 4.19 -16.39 1.50
N ILE A 184 4.53 -17.47 2.21
CA ILE A 184 5.49 -18.47 1.71
C ILE A 184 4.92 -19.19 0.49
N GLU A 185 3.66 -19.63 0.55
CA GLU A 185 3.00 -20.26 -0.60
C GLU A 185 2.81 -19.28 -1.77
N LEU A 186 2.49 -18.01 -1.49
CA LEU A 186 2.46 -16.95 -2.52
C LEU A 186 3.81 -16.87 -3.24
N ARG A 187 4.91 -16.80 -2.48
CA ARG A 187 6.28 -16.76 -3.03
C ARG A 187 6.63 -17.99 -3.85
N ARG A 188 6.14 -19.16 -3.42
CA ARG A 188 6.37 -20.42 -4.15
C ARG A 188 5.65 -20.43 -5.50
N ARG A 189 4.43 -19.85 -5.56
CA ARG A 189 3.62 -19.81 -6.79
C ARG A 189 4.08 -18.73 -7.76
N ILE A 190 4.53 -17.58 -7.24
CA ILE A 190 4.95 -16.41 -8.02
C ILE A 190 6.31 -15.94 -7.50
N PRO A 191 7.41 -16.62 -7.89
CA PRO A 191 8.75 -16.33 -7.35
C PRO A 191 9.25 -14.90 -7.62
N GLU A 192 8.84 -14.28 -8.72
CA GLU A 192 9.25 -12.96 -9.15
C GLU A 192 8.52 -11.83 -8.41
N LEU A 193 7.40 -12.14 -7.75
CA LEU A 193 6.59 -11.15 -7.06
C LEU A 193 7.30 -10.64 -5.78
N PRO A 194 7.62 -9.35 -5.68
CA PRO A 194 8.17 -8.80 -4.44
C PRO A 194 7.15 -8.86 -3.30
N ILE A 195 7.60 -9.23 -2.10
CA ILE A 195 6.77 -9.25 -0.89
C ILE A 195 7.31 -8.25 0.12
N ILE A 196 6.45 -7.34 0.55
CA ILE A 196 6.71 -6.32 1.56
C ILE A 196 6.07 -6.77 2.87
N CYS A 197 6.81 -6.71 3.97
CA CYS A 197 6.27 -6.98 5.30
C CYS A 197 5.77 -5.67 5.96
N ASP A 198 4.55 -5.69 6.47
CA ASP A 198 3.95 -4.60 7.26
C ASP A 198 3.85 -5.04 8.74
N PRO A 199 4.93 -4.91 9.53
CA PRO A 199 4.96 -5.38 10.91
C PRO A 199 4.06 -4.57 11.82
N SER A 200 3.78 -3.30 11.50
CA SER A 200 2.94 -2.43 12.32
C SER A 200 1.46 -2.84 12.38
N HIS A 201 1.01 -3.68 11.45
CA HIS A 201 -0.33 -4.25 11.48
C HIS A 201 -0.35 -5.69 12.00
N ILE A 202 0.79 -6.37 12.04
CA ILE A 202 0.93 -7.72 12.63
C ILE A 202 0.96 -7.63 14.16
N GLY A 203 1.75 -6.70 14.71
CA GLY A 203 1.94 -6.49 16.14
C GLY A 203 0.85 -5.72 16.86
#